data_def329a0cc783d02af56eac4ce0b869d
#
_entry.id   def329a0cc783d02af56eac4ce0b869d
#
_cell.length_a   1.000
_cell.length_b   1.000
_cell.length_c   1.000
_cell.angle_alpha   90.00
_cell.angle_beta   90.00
_cell.angle_gamma   90.00
#
_symmetry.space_group_name_H-M   'P 1'
#
loop_
_entity.id
_entity.type
_entity.pdbx_description
1 polymer ?
#
loop_
_entity_poly.entity_id
_entity_poly.type
_entity_poly.pdbx_seq_one_letter_code
_entity_poly.pdbx_strand_id
1 'polypeptide(L)'
;RQKGTGHARQGSTRAPQWTHGGIALGPKPRTYRFTVNKKLKRLAMKSALSSKVLSGDMIVLDAIAMNEYKTKDIVKMLKAVGAEGQKALIVMPEVDSKVIKSASNIPGVKTALVNTINVYDILNYDKFVVVKDAVAKIEEVYA
;
A
#
# COMPACT_ATOMS: atom_id res chain seq x y z
N ARG A 1 3.68 51.52 -20.65
CA ARG A 1 3.96 52.89 -20.96
C ARG A 1 5.39 53.09 -21.48
N GLN A 2 5.67 54.30 -21.99
CA GLN A 2 6.95 54.64 -22.60
C GLN A 2 7.84 55.46 -21.63
N LYS A 3 9.03 55.80 -22.09
CA LYS A 3 10.00 56.62 -21.36
C LYS A 3 9.40 57.95 -20.83
N GLY A 4 9.87 58.45 -19.74
CA GLY A 4 9.48 59.71 -19.13
C GLY A 4 8.21 59.68 -18.28
N THR A 5 7.51 58.56 -18.18
CA THR A 5 6.24 58.47 -17.43
C THR A 5 6.41 57.78 -16.04
N GLY A 6 7.61 57.31 -15.67
CA GLY A 6 7.85 56.54 -14.45
C GLY A 6 7.20 55.14 -14.40
N HIS A 7 6.46 54.75 -15.42
CA HIS A 7 5.80 53.45 -15.47
C HIS A 7 6.64 52.42 -16.23
N ALA A 8 6.69 51.18 -15.70
CA ALA A 8 7.34 50.08 -16.39
C ALA A 8 6.65 49.77 -17.73
N ARG A 9 7.44 49.28 -18.69
CA ARG A 9 6.93 48.87 -20.02
C ARG A 9 6.31 47.48 -19.89
N GLN A 10 5.00 47.43 -19.80
CA GLN A 10 4.24 46.19 -19.71
C GLN A 10 3.12 46.16 -20.75
N GLY A 11 2.97 45.02 -21.44
CA GLY A 11 1.92 44.83 -22.44
C GLY A 11 0.58 44.40 -21.85
N SER A 12 0.64 43.61 -20.80
CA SER A 12 -0.53 43.09 -20.11
C SER A 12 -0.28 42.92 -18.61
N THR A 13 -1.27 43.24 -17.79
CA THR A 13 -1.27 42.97 -16.35
C THR A 13 -1.54 41.50 -16.01
N ARG A 14 -1.92 40.69 -16.98
CA ARG A 14 -2.10 39.25 -16.86
C ARG A 14 -0.86 38.43 -17.23
N ALA A 15 0.26 39.08 -17.52
CA ALA A 15 1.50 38.41 -17.83
C ALA A 15 2.04 37.66 -16.59
N PRO A 16 2.80 36.54 -16.76
CA PRO A 16 3.23 35.69 -15.65
C PRO A 16 4.07 36.39 -14.57
N GLN A 17 4.70 37.50 -14.88
CA GLN A 17 5.50 38.29 -13.92
C GLN A 17 4.67 39.14 -12.97
N TRP A 18 3.36 39.25 -13.20
CA TRP A 18 2.45 40.00 -12.33
C TRP A 18 1.82 39.13 -11.26
N THR A 19 1.58 39.70 -10.09
CA THR A 19 0.74 39.08 -9.06
C THR A 19 -0.65 38.81 -9.66
N HIS A 20 -1.16 37.59 -9.50
CA HIS A 20 -2.40 37.11 -10.16
C HIS A 20 -2.34 37.03 -11.71
N GLY A 21 -1.15 37.10 -12.29
CA GLY A 21 -0.94 36.85 -13.73
C GLY A 21 -1.05 35.36 -14.08
N GLY A 22 -0.91 35.05 -15.37
CA GLY A 22 -0.97 33.69 -15.88
C GLY A 22 0.16 32.79 -15.36
N ILE A 23 -0.10 31.49 -15.28
CA ILE A 23 0.89 30.48 -14.88
C ILE A 23 1.72 30.06 -16.11
N ALA A 24 3.00 30.41 -16.15
CA ALA A 24 3.91 30.02 -17.23
C ALA A 24 4.45 28.59 -17.09
N LEU A 25 4.82 28.20 -15.86
CA LEU A 25 5.47 26.93 -15.53
C LEU A 25 4.66 26.11 -14.50
N GLY A 26 3.34 26.07 -14.69
CA GLY A 26 2.47 25.28 -13.82
C GLY A 26 2.46 23.78 -14.14
N PRO A 27 1.97 22.95 -13.22
CA PRO A 27 1.81 21.53 -13.45
C PRO A 27 0.80 21.27 -14.58
N LYS A 28 1.19 20.45 -15.54
CA LYS A 28 0.29 20.03 -16.63
C LYS A 28 -0.35 18.69 -16.26
N PRO A 29 -1.66 18.50 -16.45
CA PRO A 29 -2.31 17.21 -16.26
C PRO A 29 -1.64 16.16 -17.15
N ARG A 30 -1.16 15.08 -16.51
CA ARG A 30 -0.57 13.95 -17.22
C ARG A 30 -0.88 12.65 -16.51
N THR A 31 -0.93 11.57 -17.28
CA THR A 31 -1.11 10.22 -16.73
C THR A 31 0.24 9.61 -16.44
N TYR A 32 0.41 9.08 -15.21
CA TYR A 32 1.61 8.33 -14.81
C TYR A 32 1.41 6.82 -14.92
N ARG A 33 0.21 6.38 -15.38
CA ARG A 33 -0.13 4.96 -15.48
C ARG A 33 0.51 4.37 -16.74
N PHE A 34 1.16 3.23 -16.59
CA PHE A 34 1.62 2.40 -17.69
C PHE A 34 1.24 0.94 -17.45
N THR A 35 1.09 0.17 -18.52
CA THR A 35 0.68 -1.22 -18.45
C THR A 35 1.90 -2.13 -18.46
N VAL A 36 1.94 -3.07 -17.51
CA VAL A 36 2.99 -4.08 -17.37
C VAL A 36 2.45 -5.44 -17.82
N ASN A 37 3.26 -6.20 -18.55
CA ASN A 37 2.90 -7.54 -19.04
C ASN A 37 2.57 -8.50 -17.89
N LYS A 38 1.63 -9.44 -18.11
CA LYS A 38 1.20 -10.42 -17.08
C LYS A 38 2.36 -11.26 -16.54
N LYS A 39 3.28 -11.73 -17.41
CA LYS A 39 4.47 -12.49 -16.99
C LYS A 39 5.35 -11.70 -16.02
N LEU A 40 5.57 -10.41 -16.30
CA LEU A 40 6.38 -9.56 -15.41
C LEU A 40 5.68 -9.29 -14.07
N LYS A 41 4.35 -9.13 -14.05
CA LYS A 41 3.58 -8.99 -12.80
C LYS A 41 3.70 -10.23 -11.92
N ARG A 42 3.61 -11.44 -12.52
CA ARG A 42 3.78 -12.70 -11.80
C ARG A 42 5.20 -12.85 -11.24
N LEU A 43 6.22 -12.53 -12.04
CA LEU A 43 7.60 -12.55 -11.58
C LEU A 43 7.83 -11.60 -10.41
N ALA A 44 7.29 -10.38 -10.48
CA ALA A 44 7.38 -9.40 -9.39
C ALA A 44 6.72 -9.91 -8.10
N MET A 45 5.55 -10.58 -8.20
CA MET A 45 4.88 -11.18 -7.05
C MET A 45 5.72 -12.29 -6.42
N LYS A 46 6.22 -13.22 -7.23
CA LYS A 46 7.10 -14.32 -6.75
C LYS A 46 8.37 -13.76 -6.08
N SER A 47 8.99 -12.76 -6.68
CA SER A 47 10.17 -12.08 -6.12
C SER A 47 9.89 -11.41 -4.77
N ALA A 48 8.76 -10.71 -4.65
CA ALA A 48 8.36 -10.06 -3.38
C ALA A 48 8.12 -11.09 -2.26
N LEU A 49 7.42 -12.19 -2.55
CA LEU A 49 7.19 -13.27 -1.59
C LEU A 49 8.51 -13.95 -1.19
N SER A 50 9.38 -14.24 -2.15
CA SER A 50 10.71 -14.82 -1.87
C SER A 50 11.56 -13.91 -0.99
N SER A 51 11.49 -12.59 -1.22
CA SER A 51 12.19 -11.60 -0.37
C SER A 51 11.71 -11.68 1.08
N LYS A 52 10.40 -11.81 1.33
CA LYS A 52 9.84 -11.96 2.69
C LYS A 52 10.27 -13.25 3.39
N VAL A 53 10.39 -14.32 2.63
CA VAL A 53 10.92 -15.60 3.18
C VAL A 53 12.40 -15.47 3.54
N LEU A 54 13.22 -14.91 2.64
CA LEU A 54 14.66 -14.76 2.86
C LEU A 54 15.00 -13.80 4.02
N SER A 55 14.22 -12.75 4.22
CA SER A 55 14.39 -11.83 5.35
C SER A 55 13.89 -12.38 6.69
N GLY A 56 13.17 -13.53 6.70
CA GLY A 56 12.55 -14.07 7.90
C GLY A 56 11.34 -13.25 8.41
N ASP A 57 10.72 -12.49 7.52
CA ASP A 57 9.56 -11.64 7.82
C ASP A 57 8.23 -12.32 7.52
N MET A 58 8.25 -13.53 6.98
CA MET A 58 7.06 -14.34 6.77
C MET A 58 6.75 -15.18 8.01
N ILE A 59 5.54 -15.05 8.52
CA ILE A 59 5.03 -15.78 9.68
C ILE A 59 3.82 -16.58 9.25
N VAL A 60 3.86 -17.90 9.41
CA VAL A 60 2.76 -18.79 9.09
C VAL A 60 2.00 -19.15 10.37
N LEU A 61 0.69 -18.95 10.36
CA LEU A 61 -0.22 -19.33 11.45
C LEU A 61 -1.07 -20.50 11.03
N ASP A 62 -1.34 -21.42 11.92
CA ASP A 62 -2.24 -22.56 11.62
C ASP A 62 -3.65 -22.08 11.34
N ALA A 63 -4.20 -21.22 12.21
CA ALA A 63 -5.51 -20.62 12.04
C ALA A 63 -5.63 -19.30 12.82
N ILE A 64 -6.55 -18.45 12.41
CA ILE A 64 -6.96 -17.27 13.16
C ILE A 64 -8.44 -17.47 13.51
N ALA A 65 -8.72 -17.90 14.74
CA ALA A 65 -10.08 -18.11 15.22
C ALA A 65 -10.51 -16.95 16.13
N MET A 66 -11.59 -16.25 15.75
CA MET A 66 -12.17 -15.18 16.56
C MET A 66 -13.64 -15.46 16.83
N ASN A 67 -14.02 -15.49 18.11
CA ASN A 67 -15.42 -15.66 18.51
C ASN A 67 -16.19 -14.34 18.49
N GLU A 68 -15.52 -13.23 18.79
CA GLU A 68 -16.11 -11.89 18.91
C GLU A 68 -15.27 -10.83 18.17
N TYR A 69 -15.87 -9.64 17.99
CA TYR A 69 -15.17 -8.47 17.42
C TYR A 69 -14.35 -7.80 18.52
N LYS A 70 -13.07 -8.18 18.66
CA LYS A 70 -12.17 -7.65 19.70
C LYS A 70 -10.78 -7.32 19.11
N THR A 71 -10.43 -6.05 19.11
CA THR A 71 -9.09 -5.59 18.69
C THR A 71 -7.97 -6.14 19.60
N LYS A 72 -8.26 -6.29 20.90
CA LYS A 72 -7.30 -6.79 21.87
C LYS A 72 -6.77 -8.19 21.55
N ASP A 73 -7.58 -9.04 20.95
CA ASP A 73 -7.18 -10.41 20.61
C ASP A 73 -6.23 -10.42 19.40
N ILE A 74 -6.45 -9.55 18.40
CA ILE A 74 -5.50 -9.34 17.30
C ILE A 74 -4.16 -8.77 17.84
N VAL A 75 -4.22 -7.79 18.74
CA VAL A 75 -2.99 -7.24 19.35
C VAL A 75 -2.22 -8.32 20.13
N LYS A 76 -2.91 -9.16 20.90
CA LYS A 76 -2.27 -10.30 21.59
C LYS A 76 -1.64 -11.28 20.60
N MET A 77 -2.32 -11.60 19.52
CA MET A 77 -1.78 -12.48 18.47
C MET A 77 -0.52 -11.86 17.84
N LEU A 78 -0.56 -10.60 17.44
CA LEU A 78 0.61 -9.90 16.87
C LEU A 78 1.78 -9.84 17.86
N LYS A 79 1.51 -9.63 19.14
CA LYS A 79 2.53 -9.68 20.20
C LYS A 79 3.14 -11.07 20.34
N ALA A 80 2.32 -12.12 20.32
CA ALA A 80 2.79 -13.50 20.44
C ALA A 80 3.70 -13.92 19.28
N VAL A 81 3.47 -13.41 18.06
CA VAL A 81 4.29 -13.69 16.89
C VAL A 81 5.44 -12.70 16.68
N GLY A 82 5.68 -11.78 17.63
CA GLY A 82 6.78 -10.82 17.57
C GLY A 82 6.59 -9.69 16.55
N ALA A 83 5.35 -9.40 16.15
CA ALA A 83 5.00 -8.34 15.20
C ALA A 83 4.42 -7.09 15.90
N GLU A 84 4.61 -6.94 17.22
CA GLU A 84 4.11 -5.80 17.99
C GLU A 84 4.79 -4.51 17.54
N GLY A 85 4.01 -3.46 17.23
CA GLY A 85 4.52 -2.15 16.82
C GLY A 85 5.09 -2.09 15.39
N GLN A 86 5.11 -3.20 14.67
CA GLN A 86 5.54 -3.25 13.26
C GLN A 86 4.34 -3.24 12.32
N LYS A 87 4.56 -2.84 11.08
CA LYS A 87 3.52 -2.94 10.06
C LYS A 87 3.32 -4.40 9.69
N ALA A 88 2.09 -4.90 9.85
CA ALA A 88 1.75 -6.29 9.59
C ALA A 88 0.66 -6.44 8.52
N LEU A 89 0.92 -7.25 7.50
CA LEU A 89 -0.07 -7.65 6.50
C LEU A 89 -0.58 -9.05 6.85
N ILE A 90 -1.85 -9.16 7.20
CA ILE A 90 -2.50 -10.44 7.55
C ILE A 90 -3.22 -10.97 6.30
N VAL A 91 -2.79 -12.14 5.82
CA VAL A 91 -3.37 -12.78 4.62
C VAL A 91 -4.19 -13.99 5.00
N MET A 92 -5.45 -13.98 4.56
CA MET A 92 -6.44 -15.01 4.86
C MET A 92 -6.89 -15.72 3.58
N PRO A 93 -7.28 -17.01 3.66
CA PRO A 93 -7.81 -17.76 2.53
C PRO A 93 -9.22 -17.31 2.13
N GLU A 94 -10.02 -16.87 3.08
CA GLU A 94 -11.41 -16.47 2.94
C GLU A 94 -11.75 -15.26 3.80
N VAL A 95 -12.88 -14.64 3.52
CA VAL A 95 -13.36 -13.45 4.24
C VAL A 95 -13.86 -13.83 5.64
N ASP A 96 -13.15 -13.39 6.68
CA ASP A 96 -13.65 -13.41 8.04
C ASP A 96 -13.93 -11.97 8.52
N SER A 97 -15.20 -11.64 8.61
CA SER A 97 -15.65 -10.30 9.04
C SER A 97 -15.18 -9.95 10.46
N LYS A 98 -15.01 -10.93 11.35
CA LYS A 98 -14.59 -10.72 12.73
C LYS A 98 -13.11 -10.30 12.75
N VAL A 99 -12.27 -11.01 12.02
CA VAL A 99 -10.84 -10.68 11.89
C VAL A 99 -10.65 -9.32 11.22
N ILE A 100 -11.33 -9.07 10.10
CA ILE A 100 -11.22 -7.81 9.35
C ILE A 100 -11.59 -6.61 10.22
N LYS A 101 -12.76 -6.64 10.86
CA LYS A 101 -13.23 -5.52 11.71
C LYS A 101 -12.36 -5.34 12.95
N SER A 102 -11.85 -6.43 13.53
CA SER A 102 -10.99 -6.35 14.70
C SER A 102 -9.60 -5.82 14.38
N ALA A 103 -9.08 -6.08 13.18
CA ALA A 103 -7.78 -5.60 12.73
C ALA A 103 -7.82 -4.17 12.18
N SER A 104 -8.95 -3.74 11.59
CA SER A 104 -9.05 -2.47 10.85
C SER A 104 -8.75 -1.21 11.67
N ASN A 105 -8.94 -1.24 12.99
CA ASN A 105 -8.67 -0.10 13.88
C ASN A 105 -7.23 -0.07 14.42
N ILE A 106 -6.40 -1.05 14.06
CA ILE A 106 -5.01 -1.11 14.56
C ILE A 106 -4.11 -0.39 13.57
N PRO A 107 -3.41 0.69 13.97
CA PRO A 107 -2.46 1.38 13.10
C PRO A 107 -1.37 0.42 12.59
N GLY A 108 -1.06 0.50 11.30
CA GLY A 108 -0.02 -0.34 10.69
C GLY A 108 -0.44 -1.77 10.38
N VAL A 109 -1.69 -2.17 10.65
CA VAL A 109 -2.18 -3.51 10.33
C VAL A 109 -3.16 -3.45 9.17
N LYS A 110 -2.99 -4.33 8.18
CA LYS A 110 -3.90 -4.51 7.05
C LYS A 110 -4.24 -5.99 6.89
N THR A 111 -5.49 -6.25 6.57
CA THR A 111 -5.94 -7.59 6.19
C THR A 111 -6.11 -7.66 4.67
N ALA A 112 -5.75 -8.79 4.08
CA ALA A 112 -5.91 -9.05 2.65
C ALA A 112 -6.35 -10.51 2.44
N LEU A 113 -6.96 -10.76 1.29
CA LEU A 113 -7.23 -12.11 0.81
C LEU A 113 -6.15 -12.51 -0.21
N VAL A 114 -5.96 -13.79 -0.42
CA VAL A 114 -5.01 -14.32 -1.40
C VAL A 114 -5.19 -13.68 -2.78
N ASN A 115 -6.42 -13.46 -3.22
CA ASN A 115 -6.73 -12.87 -4.52
C ASN A 115 -6.53 -11.35 -4.60
N THR A 116 -6.38 -10.67 -3.46
CA THR A 116 -6.27 -9.21 -3.38
C THR A 116 -4.88 -8.72 -2.98
N ILE A 117 -3.96 -9.63 -2.64
CA ILE A 117 -2.58 -9.26 -2.35
C ILE A 117 -1.93 -8.62 -3.59
N ASN A 118 -1.07 -7.65 -3.34
CA ASN A 118 -0.30 -6.98 -4.38
C ASN A 118 1.14 -6.74 -3.91
N VAL A 119 2.04 -6.52 -4.87
CA VAL A 119 3.47 -6.30 -4.58
C VAL A 119 3.69 -5.11 -3.67
N TYR A 120 2.92 -4.03 -3.85
CA TYR A 120 3.03 -2.83 -3.01
C TYR A 120 2.76 -3.15 -1.54
N ASP A 121 1.66 -3.85 -1.24
CA ASP A 121 1.32 -4.21 0.14
C ASP A 121 2.40 -5.13 0.74
N ILE A 122 2.86 -6.14 0.00
CA ILE A 122 3.92 -7.05 0.49
C ILE A 122 5.18 -6.28 0.87
N LEU A 123 5.60 -5.31 0.07
CA LEU A 123 6.81 -4.52 0.32
C LEU A 123 6.62 -3.42 1.37
N ASN A 124 5.41 -2.84 1.47
CA ASN A 124 5.13 -1.74 2.40
C ASN A 124 4.96 -2.19 3.86
N TYR A 125 4.59 -3.44 4.08
CA TYR A 125 4.44 -4.02 5.42
C TYR A 125 5.69 -4.82 5.80
N ASP A 126 6.15 -4.65 7.07
CA ASP A 126 7.36 -5.29 7.57
C ASP A 126 7.13 -6.80 7.74
N LYS A 127 6.05 -7.19 8.41
CA LYS A 127 5.70 -8.60 8.66
C LYS A 127 4.55 -9.07 7.76
N PHE A 128 4.76 -10.23 7.15
CA PHE A 128 3.79 -10.91 6.30
C PHE A 128 3.24 -12.11 7.06
N VAL A 129 2.07 -11.94 7.66
CA VAL A 129 1.40 -12.98 8.46
C VAL A 129 0.39 -13.71 7.59
N VAL A 130 0.57 -14.99 7.38
CA VAL A 130 -0.26 -15.79 6.47
C VAL A 130 -0.84 -17.00 7.19
N VAL A 131 -2.11 -17.30 6.94
CA VAL A 131 -2.73 -18.54 7.43
C VAL A 131 -2.28 -19.71 6.56
N LYS A 132 -2.06 -20.88 7.14
CA LYS A 132 -1.58 -22.10 6.46
C LYS A 132 -2.37 -22.43 5.21
N ASP A 133 -3.71 -22.39 5.30
CA ASP A 133 -4.57 -22.66 4.15
C ASP A 133 -4.44 -21.61 3.03
N ALA A 134 -4.05 -20.38 3.39
CA ALA A 134 -3.77 -19.35 2.42
C ALA A 134 -2.46 -19.58 1.67
N VAL A 135 -1.47 -20.25 2.26
CA VAL A 135 -0.21 -20.61 1.58
C VAL A 135 -0.49 -21.53 0.39
N ALA A 136 -1.28 -22.59 0.59
CA ALA A 136 -1.66 -23.50 -0.48
C ALA A 136 -2.39 -22.77 -1.63
N LYS A 137 -3.32 -21.86 -1.29
CA LYS A 137 -4.01 -21.03 -2.29
C LYS A 137 -3.07 -20.05 -3.01
N ILE A 138 -2.05 -19.50 -2.32
CA ILE A 138 -1.03 -18.64 -2.94
C ILE A 138 -0.20 -19.44 -3.97
N GLU A 139 0.19 -20.64 -3.63
CA GLU A 139 0.91 -21.54 -4.54
C GLU A 139 0.07 -21.84 -5.79
N GLU A 140 -1.20 -22.16 -5.63
CA GLU A 140 -2.10 -22.43 -6.76
C GLU A 140 -2.26 -21.21 -7.69
N VAL A 141 -2.40 -19.99 -7.13
CA VAL A 141 -2.68 -18.78 -7.91
C VAL A 141 -1.43 -18.20 -8.58
N TYR A 142 -0.27 -18.27 -7.93
CA TYR A 142 0.95 -17.56 -8.34
C TYR A 142 2.12 -18.48 -8.75
N ALA A 143 2.03 -19.77 -8.58
CA ALA A 143 3.08 -20.73 -8.96
C ALA A 143 3.33 -20.86 -10.48
#